data_4872fb1cf41561fe1320f43d28a357ca
#
_entry.id   4872fb1cf41561fe1320f43d28a357ca
#
_cell.length_a   1.000
_cell.length_b   1.000
_cell.length_c   1.000
_cell.angle_alpha   90.00
_cell.angle_beta   90.00
_cell.angle_gamma   90.00
#
_symmetry.space_group_name_H-M   'P 1'
#
loop_
_entity.id
_entity.type
_entity.pdbx_description
1 polymer ?
#
loop_
_entity_poly.entity_id
_entity_poly.type
_entity_poly.pdbx_seq_one_letter_code
_entity_poly.pdbx_strand_id
1 'polypeptide(L)'
;MITIRDVARQAGVSVATVSRVLNNSALVSPDTRDVVMKAVTQLGYRPNANAQALATQVSDTIGVVVMDVSDAFFGALVKAVDTVAQQHQKYVLIGNSYHEAEKERHAIEVLIRQRCSALIVHSKALSDDELSDFMQHIPGMVLINRIVPGYAHRCVGLDNVSCALMATRMLLNHGHQRIGYLSSNHGIEDDDMRREGWSKALQEQGIIAPDSWIGSGSPDMQGGEAAMVELLGRNLGLTAVFAYNDSMAAGALTTLKDNGIVVPQHLSLIGFDDIPISRYTDPQLTTVRYPVMSMAKLATELALLGAAGKLDREATHCFMPTLVRRHSVAQRQTVGPITN
;
A
#
# COMPACT_ATOMS: atom_id res chain seq x y z
N MET A 1 0.17 -40.27 6.79
CA MET A 1 1.14 -39.21 6.43
C MET A 1 2.49 -39.64 6.97
N ILE A 2 3.53 -39.64 6.16
CA ILE A 2 4.89 -40.02 6.60
C ILE A 2 5.44 -38.97 7.54
N THR A 3 6.05 -39.40 8.63
CA THR A 3 6.54 -38.57 9.73
C THR A 3 8.07 -38.60 9.83
N ILE A 4 8.65 -37.65 10.52
CA ILE A 4 10.11 -37.63 10.80
C ILE A 4 10.56 -38.91 11.55
N ARG A 5 9.67 -39.56 12.32
CA ARG A 5 9.95 -40.83 12.99
C ARG A 5 10.11 -42.00 12.01
N ASP A 6 9.36 -41.96 10.92
CA ASP A 6 9.46 -43.00 9.87
C ASP A 6 10.78 -42.87 9.12
N VAL A 7 11.23 -41.59 8.82
CA VAL A 7 12.54 -41.33 8.25
C VAL A 7 13.66 -41.82 9.18
N ALA A 8 13.56 -41.53 10.48
CA ALA A 8 14.54 -41.95 11.47
C ALA A 8 14.67 -43.47 11.54
N ARG A 9 13.53 -44.18 11.50
CA ARG A 9 13.47 -45.65 11.45
C ARG A 9 14.10 -46.21 10.18
N GLN A 10 13.78 -45.66 9.02
CA GLN A 10 14.32 -46.08 7.74
C GLN A 10 15.83 -45.82 7.60
N ALA A 11 16.32 -44.70 8.14
CA ALA A 11 17.74 -44.31 8.12
C ALA A 11 18.57 -44.94 9.25
N GLY A 12 17.95 -45.65 10.21
CA GLY A 12 18.65 -46.23 11.36
C GLY A 12 19.29 -45.22 12.32
N VAL A 13 18.72 -44.02 12.40
CA VAL A 13 19.25 -42.93 13.23
C VAL A 13 18.18 -42.36 14.17
N SER A 14 18.59 -41.50 15.12
CA SER A 14 17.64 -40.80 15.99
C SER A 14 16.85 -39.71 15.25
N VAL A 15 15.64 -39.40 15.74
CA VAL A 15 14.84 -38.24 15.23
C VAL A 15 15.62 -36.95 15.32
N ALA A 16 16.43 -36.77 16.37
CA ALA A 16 17.28 -35.59 16.54
C ALA A 16 18.36 -35.52 15.42
N THR A 17 18.90 -36.66 14.99
CA THR A 17 19.87 -36.73 13.88
C THR A 17 19.20 -36.34 12.56
N VAL A 18 18.00 -36.88 12.27
CA VAL A 18 17.24 -36.49 11.08
C VAL A 18 16.94 -34.98 11.09
N SER A 19 16.48 -34.44 12.22
CA SER A 19 16.24 -32.99 12.35
C SER A 19 17.50 -32.16 12.08
N ARG A 20 18.66 -32.57 12.60
CA ARG A 20 19.95 -31.89 12.35
C ARG A 20 20.35 -31.94 10.88
N VAL A 21 20.13 -33.06 10.18
CA VAL A 21 20.40 -33.20 8.74
C VAL A 21 19.49 -32.26 7.93
N LEU A 22 18.20 -32.26 8.22
CA LEU A 22 17.22 -31.41 7.53
C LEU A 22 17.50 -29.90 7.74
N ASN A 23 18.04 -29.53 8.90
CA ASN A 23 18.40 -28.15 9.22
C ASN A 23 19.86 -27.79 8.86
N ASN A 24 20.52 -28.59 8.01
CA ASN A 24 21.89 -28.38 7.55
C ASN A 24 22.93 -28.16 8.67
N SER A 25 22.75 -28.80 9.81
CA SER A 25 23.70 -28.70 10.94
C SER A 25 25.08 -29.24 10.56
N ALA A 26 26.14 -28.48 10.88
CA ALA A 26 27.53 -28.89 10.68
C ALA A 26 27.97 -30.05 11.59
N LEU A 27 27.16 -30.41 12.61
CA LEU A 27 27.44 -31.47 13.57
C LEU A 27 27.11 -32.88 13.06
N VAL A 28 26.77 -33.06 11.78
CA VAL A 28 26.43 -34.36 11.19
C VAL A 28 27.44 -34.72 10.11
N SER A 29 27.98 -35.95 10.18
CA SER A 29 28.94 -36.44 9.17
C SER A 29 28.28 -36.52 7.78
N PRO A 30 29.06 -36.35 6.70
CA PRO A 30 28.56 -36.50 5.31
C PRO A 30 27.85 -37.86 5.08
N ASP A 31 28.42 -38.95 5.54
CA ASP A 31 27.80 -40.29 5.38
C ASP A 31 26.44 -40.41 6.02
N THR A 32 26.28 -39.87 7.24
CA THR A 32 24.99 -39.85 7.95
C THR A 32 23.99 -38.98 7.21
N ARG A 33 24.43 -37.86 6.66
CA ARG A 33 23.58 -36.97 5.84
C ARG A 33 23.05 -37.69 4.61
N ASP A 34 23.90 -38.42 3.90
CA ASP A 34 23.55 -39.15 2.69
C ASP A 34 22.52 -40.26 2.98
N VAL A 35 22.71 -41.02 4.07
CA VAL A 35 21.77 -42.07 4.50
C VAL A 35 20.40 -41.46 4.81
N VAL A 36 20.35 -40.35 5.56
CA VAL A 36 19.10 -39.68 5.91
C VAL A 36 18.42 -39.13 4.66
N MET A 37 19.15 -38.44 3.76
CA MET A 37 18.58 -37.87 2.54
C MET A 37 18.06 -38.92 1.58
N LYS A 38 18.69 -40.11 1.49
CA LYS A 38 18.15 -41.27 0.75
C LYS A 38 16.83 -41.72 1.34
N ALA A 39 16.73 -41.87 2.66
CA ALA A 39 15.48 -42.25 3.33
C ALA A 39 14.38 -41.20 3.13
N VAL A 40 14.69 -39.92 3.18
CA VAL A 40 13.75 -38.79 2.90
C VAL A 40 13.18 -38.94 1.49
N THR A 41 14.06 -39.13 0.49
CA THR A 41 13.64 -39.30 -0.92
C THR A 41 12.81 -40.55 -1.15
N GLN A 42 13.24 -41.66 -0.62
CA GLN A 42 12.54 -42.97 -0.78
C GLN A 42 11.13 -42.96 -0.17
N LEU A 43 10.97 -42.34 0.99
CA LEU A 43 9.68 -42.21 1.66
C LEU A 43 8.83 -41.07 1.14
N GLY A 44 9.36 -40.18 0.30
CA GLY A 44 8.66 -38.96 -0.12
C GLY A 44 8.35 -38.02 1.06
N TYR A 45 9.16 -38.08 2.11
CA TYR A 45 8.96 -37.25 3.30
C TYR A 45 9.15 -35.76 2.96
N ARG A 46 8.19 -34.96 3.33
CA ARG A 46 8.28 -33.50 3.28
C ARG A 46 8.22 -32.95 4.69
N PRO A 47 9.24 -32.16 5.12
CA PRO A 47 9.19 -31.50 6.41
C PRO A 47 7.91 -30.66 6.54
N ASN A 48 7.25 -30.75 7.68
CA ASN A 48 6.10 -29.90 7.97
C ASN A 48 6.63 -28.57 8.51
N ALA A 49 6.46 -27.51 7.74
CA ALA A 49 6.91 -26.16 8.10
C ALA A 49 6.33 -25.69 9.45
N ASN A 50 5.05 -26.02 9.73
CA ASN A 50 4.41 -25.69 11.00
C ASN A 50 5.05 -26.45 12.19
N ALA A 51 5.46 -27.70 12.00
CA ALA A 51 6.16 -28.48 13.02
C ALA A 51 7.59 -27.97 13.23
N GLN A 52 8.26 -27.51 12.18
CA GLN A 52 9.58 -26.85 12.27
C GLN A 52 9.47 -25.51 13.01
N ALA A 53 8.53 -24.64 12.62
CA ALA A 53 8.27 -23.37 13.26
C ALA A 53 7.93 -23.54 14.78
N LEU A 54 7.23 -24.64 15.11
CA LEU A 54 6.94 -24.97 16.51
C LEU A 54 8.22 -25.36 17.30
N ALA A 55 9.13 -26.09 16.66
CA ALA A 55 10.36 -26.56 17.28
C ALA A 55 11.45 -25.48 17.38
N THR A 56 11.52 -24.56 16.41
CA THR A 56 12.53 -23.50 16.33
C THR A 56 12.04 -22.17 16.88
N GLN A 57 10.72 -22.02 17.10
CA GLN A 57 10.04 -20.76 17.40
C GLN A 57 10.26 -19.66 16.36
N VAL A 58 10.78 -19.99 15.17
CA VAL A 58 11.00 -19.09 14.05
C VAL A 58 10.12 -19.53 12.88
N SER A 59 9.35 -18.60 12.36
CA SER A 59 8.53 -18.82 11.16
C SER A 59 9.24 -18.18 9.94
N ASP A 60 9.18 -18.89 8.81
CA ASP A 60 9.72 -18.41 7.54
C ASP A 60 8.69 -17.58 6.76
N THR A 61 7.63 -17.13 7.42
CA THR A 61 6.56 -16.36 6.79
C THR A 61 6.45 -14.95 7.34
N ILE A 62 6.15 -14.00 6.45
CA ILE A 62 5.77 -12.61 6.73
C ILE A 62 4.32 -12.45 6.32
N GLY A 63 3.50 -11.86 7.18
CA GLY A 63 2.12 -11.53 6.88
C GLY A 63 1.98 -10.12 6.32
N VAL A 64 1.12 -9.95 5.32
CA VAL A 64 0.78 -8.64 4.75
C VAL A 64 -0.74 -8.52 4.70
N VAL A 65 -1.28 -7.47 5.31
CA VAL A 65 -2.69 -7.10 5.19
C VAL A 65 -2.81 -5.89 4.29
N VAL A 66 -3.59 -6.01 3.22
CA VAL A 66 -3.90 -4.93 2.26
C VAL A 66 -5.41 -4.83 2.07
N MET A 67 -5.88 -3.76 1.44
CA MET A 67 -7.29 -3.61 1.12
C MET A 67 -7.72 -4.67 0.10
N ASP A 68 -7.12 -4.67 -1.08
CA ASP A 68 -7.35 -5.65 -2.15
C ASP A 68 -6.07 -5.81 -2.98
N VAL A 69 -5.51 -7.02 -3.01
CA VAL A 69 -4.27 -7.31 -3.75
C VAL A 69 -4.44 -7.19 -5.27
N SER A 70 -5.67 -7.17 -5.79
CA SER A 70 -5.94 -6.94 -7.21
C SER A 70 -5.74 -5.50 -7.65
N ASP A 71 -5.76 -4.53 -6.72
CA ASP A 71 -5.42 -3.15 -7.01
C ASP A 71 -3.91 -3.00 -7.26
N ALA A 72 -3.56 -2.25 -8.31
CA ALA A 72 -2.17 -2.06 -8.75
C ALA A 72 -1.28 -1.41 -7.67
N PHE A 73 -1.84 -0.53 -6.84
CA PHE A 73 -1.14 0.09 -5.72
C PHE A 73 -0.76 -0.95 -4.67
N PHE A 74 -1.72 -1.77 -4.24
CA PHE A 74 -1.46 -2.82 -3.26
C PHE A 74 -0.65 -3.98 -3.83
N GLY A 75 -0.81 -4.30 -5.12
CA GLY A 75 0.07 -5.24 -5.82
C GLY A 75 1.54 -4.80 -5.80
N ALA A 76 1.82 -3.51 -5.98
CA ALA A 76 3.18 -2.95 -5.87
C ALA A 76 3.73 -3.01 -4.43
N LEU A 77 2.88 -2.76 -3.42
CA LEU A 77 3.21 -2.91 -2.01
C LEU A 77 3.65 -4.36 -1.71
N VAL A 78 2.80 -5.33 -2.05
CA VAL A 78 3.07 -6.76 -1.82
C VAL A 78 4.35 -7.20 -2.53
N LYS A 79 4.57 -6.79 -3.78
CA LYS A 79 5.81 -7.07 -4.52
C LYS A 79 7.05 -6.54 -3.79
N ALA A 80 6.96 -5.36 -3.20
CA ALA A 80 8.07 -4.76 -2.46
C ALA A 80 8.38 -5.53 -1.16
N VAL A 81 7.32 -5.96 -0.44
CA VAL A 81 7.46 -6.84 0.73
C VAL A 81 8.09 -8.17 0.35
N ASP A 82 7.62 -8.82 -0.74
CA ASP A 82 8.15 -10.09 -1.22
C ASP A 82 9.64 -9.97 -1.59
N THR A 83 10.04 -8.85 -2.20
CA THR A 83 11.45 -8.59 -2.53
C THR A 83 12.34 -8.64 -1.28
N VAL A 84 11.92 -8.03 -0.16
CA VAL A 84 12.66 -8.06 1.10
C VAL A 84 12.55 -9.44 1.75
N ALA A 85 11.36 -10.06 1.73
CA ALA A 85 11.13 -11.39 2.28
C ALA A 85 12.09 -12.43 1.66
N GLN A 86 12.26 -12.40 0.34
CA GLN A 86 13.18 -13.30 -0.38
C GLN A 86 14.65 -13.10 0.04
N GLN A 87 15.09 -11.86 0.30
CA GLN A 87 16.44 -11.58 0.81
C GLN A 87 16.69 -12.21 2.19
N HIS A 88 15.61 -12.32 2.99
CA HIS A 88 15.62 -12.96 4.32
C HIS A 88 15.16 -14.43 4.28
N GLN A 89 15.08 -15.06 3.09
CA GLN A 89 14.64 -16.45 2.89
C GLN A 89 13.26 -16.73 3.49
N LYS A 90 12.34 -15.76 3.38
CA LYS A 90 10.97 -15.84 3.89
C LYS A 90 9.94 -15.81 2.75
N TYR A 91 8.73 -16.29 3.07
CA TYR A 91 7.57 -16.28 2.19
C TYR A 91 6.53 -15.27 2.67
N VAL A 92 5.70 -14.78 1.75
CA VAL A 92 4.65 -13.82 2.08
C VAL A 92 3.30 -14.51 2.10
N LEU A 93 2.52 -14.27 3.17
CA LEU A 93 1.09 -14.58 3.27
C LEU A 93 0.30 -13.28 3.20
N ILE A 94 -0.76 -13.25 2.37
CA ILE A 94 -1.55 -12.06 2.12
C ILE A 94 -2.95 -12.22 2.69
N GLY A 95 -3.43 -11.21 3.41
CA GLY A 95 -4.82 -11.05 3.81
C GLY A 95 -5.43 -9.81 3.18
N ASN A 96 -6.65 -9.91 2.63
CA ASN A 96 -7.40 -8.78 2.13
C ASN A 96 -8.41 -8.29 3.18
N SER A 97 -8.53 -6.96 3.36
CA SER A 97 -9.39 -6.34 4.37
C SER A 97 -10.62 -5.63 3.79
N TYR A 98 -10.57 -5.21 2.52
CA TYR A 98 -11.62 -4.45 1.83
C TYR A 98 -12.10 -3.19 2.58
N HIS A 99 -11.25 -2.63 3.46
CA HIS A 99 -11.60 -1.54 4.39
C HIS A 99 -12.80 -1.84 5.29
N GLU A 100 -13.05 -3.12 5.59
CA GLU A 100 -14.07 -3.57 6.53
C GLU A 100 -13.41 -4.00 7.85
N ALA A 101 -13.78 -3.39 8.99
CA ALA A 101 -13.14 -3.61 10.28
C ALA A 101 -13.08 -5.09 10.68
N GLU A 102 -14.19 -5.84 10.48
CA GLU A 102 -14.26 -7.27 10.79
C GLU A 102 -13.29 -8.09 9.94
N LYS A 103 -13.21 -7.80 8.62
CA LYS A 103 -12.31 -8.50 7.72
C LYS A 103 -10.85 -8.15 8.00
N GLU A 104 -10.57 -6.90 8.35
CA GLU A 104 -9.23 -6.43 8.70
C GLU A 104 -8.73 -7.11 9.97
N ARG A 105 -9.54 -7.12 11.03
CA ARG A 105 -9.25 -7.85 12.28
C ARG A 105 -9.03 -9.33 12.01
N HIS A 106 -9.94 -9.96 11.26
CA HIS A 106 -9.85 -11.38 10.93
C HIS A 106 -8.57 -11.72 10.14
N ALA A 107 -8.18 -10.88 9.17
CA ALA A 107 -6.95 -11.06 8.39
C ALA A 107 -5.71 -11.01 9.29
N ILE A 108 -5.63 -10.03 10.20
CA ILE A 108 -4.54 -9.93 11.18
C ILE A 108 -4.49 -11.18 12.06
N GLU A 109 -5.62 -11.59 12.65
CA GLU A 109 -5.69 -12.77 13.51
C GLU A 109 -5.32 -14.08 12.78
N VAL A 110 -5.73 -14.24 11.51
CA VAL A 110 -5.33 -15.40 10.69
C VAL A 110 -3.82 -15.44 10.55
N LEU A 111 -3.17 -14.30 10.20
CA LEU A 111 -1.72 -14.23 10.05
C LEU A 111 -0.98 -14.51 11.37
N ILE A 112 -1.53 -14.06 12.49
CA ILE A 112 -1.02 -14.40 13.83
C ILE A 112 -1.12 -15.91 14.08
N ARG A 113 -2.28 -16.52 13.81
CA ARG A 113 -2.49 -17.98 13.94
C ARG A 113 -1.55 -18.78 13.03
N GLN A 114 -1.22 -18.24 11.85
CA GLN A 114 -0.22 -18.82 10.94
C GLN A 114 1.22 -18.57 11.42
N ARG A 115 1.41 -17.93 12.57
CA ARG A 115 2.71 -17.64 13.19
C ARG A 115 3.65 -16.85 12.28
N CYS A 116 3.13 -15.90 11.51
CA CYS A 116 3.97 -15.00 10.75
C CYS A 116 4.99 -14.33 11.67
N SER A 117 6.26 -14.32 11.29
CA SER A 117 7.35 -13.76 12.08
C SER A 117 7.31 -12.23 12.15
N ALA A 118 6.68 -11.61 11.17
CA ALA A 118 6.49 -10.17 11.05
C ALA A 118 5.17 -9.88 10.32
N LEU A 119 4.55 -8.73 10.59
CA LEU A 119 3.31 -8.30 9.96
C LEU A 119 3.46 -6.89 9.40
N ILE A 120 3.12 -6.69 8.14
CA ILE A 120 2.96 -5.39 7.51
C ILE A 120 1.46 -5.17 7.28
N VAL A 121 0.90 -4.14 7.89
CA VAL A 121 -0.55 -3.94 7.91
C VAL A 121 -0.91 -2.56 7.37
N HIS A 122 -1.66 -2.55 6.27
CA HIS A 122 -2.37 -1.37 5.79
C HIS A 122 -3.77 -1.37 6.40
N SER A 123 -3.96 -0.61 7.48
CA SER A 123 -5.20 -0.55 8.26
C SER A 123 -5.86 0.80 8.11
N LYS A 124 -7.15 0.80 7.79
CA LYS A 124 -7.98 2.02 7.70
C LYS A 124 -9.30 1.91 8.46
N ALA A 125 -9.73 0.71 8.80
CA ALA A 125 -11.04 0.47 9.41
C ALA A 125 -10.97 0.19 10.92
N LEU A 126 -9.85 -0.33 11.45
CA LEU A 126 -9.68 -0.55 12.88
C LEU A 126 -9.38 0.76 13.62
N SER A 127 -9.78 0.84 14.88
CA SER A 127 -9.44 1.97 15.76
C SER A 127 -7.96 1.95 16.18
N ASP A 128 -7.44 3.09 16.64
CA ASP A 128 -6.08 3.18 17.18
C ASP A 128 -5.90 2.31 18.43
N ASP A 129 -6.93 2.15 19.24
CA ASP A 129 -6.91 1.31 20.44
C ASP A 129 -6.75 -0.17 20.06
N GLU A 130 -7.51 -0.65 19.07
CA GLU A 130 -7.39 -2.03 18.59
C GLU A 130 -6.02 -2.30 17.94
N LEU A 131 -5.52 -1.36 17.13
CA LEU A 131 -4.19 -1.47 16.54
C LEU A 131 -3.10 -1.44 17.60
N SER A 132 -3.24 -0.60 18.64
CA SER A 132 -2.31 -0.54 19.77
C SER A 132 -2.25 -1.85 20.52
N ASP A 133 -3.40 -2.51 20.74
CA ASP A 133 -3.46 -3.84 21.37
C ASP A 133 -2.70 -4.89 20.55
N PHE A 134 -2.95 -4.96 19.23
CA PHE A 134 -2.16 -5.85 18.38
C PHE A 134 -0.66 -5.53 18.41
N MET A 135 -0.30 -4.25 18.31
CA MET A 135 1.10 -3.84 18.31
C MET A 135 1.81 -4.10 19.64
N GLN A 136 1.09 -4.05 20.76
CA GLN A 136 1.63 -4.40 22.07
C GLN A 136 2.04 -5.86 22.15
N HIS A 137 1.23 -6.76 21.58
CA HIS A 137 1.44 -8.20 21.64
C HIS A 137 2.31 -8.74 20.50
N ILE A 138 2.48 -7.97 19.42
CA ILE A 138 3.21 -8.40 18.22
C ILE A 138 4.35 -7.40 17.93
N PRO A 139 5.56 -7.61 18.48
CA PRO A 139 6.69 -6.69 18.30
C PRO A 139 7.09 -6.47 16.83
N GLY A 140 6.86 -7.45 15.97
CA GLY A 140 7.11 -7.40 14.53
C GLY A 140 5.95 -6.87 13.71
N MET A 141 4.93 -6.24 14.29
CA MET A 141 3.85 -5.59 13.54
C MET A 141 4.22 -4.14 13.23
N VAL A 142 4.15 -3.77 11.95
CA VAL A 142 4.38 -2.42 11.42
C VAL A 142 3.19 -1.97 10.59
N LEU A 143 2.73 -0.75 10.84
CA LEU A 143 1.67 -0.13 10.05
C LEU A 143 2.26 0.64 8.87
N ILE A 144 1.58 0.59 7.74
CA ILE A 144 1.89 1.39 6.56
C ILE A 144 0.72 2.32 6.24
N ASN A 145 1.07 3.57 5.93
CA ASN A 145 0.11 4.63 5.65
C ASN A 145 -0.86 4.96 6.81
N ARG A 146 -0.43 4.76 8.03
CA ARG A 146 -1.12 5.18 9.25
C ARG A 146 -0.10 5.36 10.37
N ILE A 147 -0.33 6.32 11.25
CA ILE A 147 0.49 6.59 12.42
C ILE A 147 -0.40 6.44 13.65
N VAL A 148 -0.06 5.49 14.52
CA VAL A 148 -0.75 5.28 15.80
C VAL A 148 0.05 5.95 16.92
N PRO A 149 -0.57 6.75 17.80
CA PRO A 149 0.09 7.38 18.93
C PRO A 149 0.81 6.36 19.82
N GLY A 150 2.04 6.67 20.24
CA GLY A 150 2.88 5.76 21.04
C GLY A 150 3.63 4.69 20.23
N TYR A 151 3.28 4.48 18.96
CA TYR A 151 3.90 3.47 18.09
C TYR A 151 4.50 4.04 16.80
N ALA A 152 4.78 5.35 16.74
CA ALA A 152 5.29 6.03 15.55
C ALA A 152 6.55 5.34 14.96
N HIS A 153 7.41 4.77 15.80
CA HIS A 153 8.60 4.02 15.40
C HIS A 153 8.31 2.70 14.65
N ARG A 154 7.05 2.26 14.64
CA ARG A 154 6.54 1.09 13.90
C ARG A 154 5.45 1.48 12.90
N CYS A 155 5.47 2.73 12.46
CA CYS A 155 4.55 3.25 11.47
C CYS A 155 5.34 3.90 10.34
N VAL A 156 4.97 3.60 9.11
CA VAL A 156 5.56 4.20 7.91
C VAL A 156 4.46 5.01 7.22
N GLY A 157 4.55 6.33 7.28
CA GLY A 157 3.52 7.25 6.81
C GLY A 157 3.92 8.07 5.58
N LEU A 158 2.93 8.74 5.01
CA LEU A 158 3.06 9.77 3.99
C LEU A 158 2.33 11.02 4.47
N ASP A 159 2.90 12.20 4.26
CA ASP A 159 2.22 13.47 4.52
C ASP A 159 1.21 13.77 3.39
N ASN A 160 0.00 13.21 3.52
CA ASN A 160 -1.08 13.37 2.55
C ASN A 160 -1.54 14.83 2.39
N VAL A 161 -1.52 15.62 3.48
CA VAL A 161 -1.88 17.06 3.43
C VAL A 161 -0.88 17.82 2.57
N SER A 162 0.42 17.68 2.86
CA SER A 162 1.47 18.35 2.08
C SER A 162 1.51 17.86 0.62
N CYS A 163 1.19 16.59 0.37
CA CYS A 163 1.08 16.05 -0.99
C CYS A 163 -0.01 16.77 -1.78
N ALA A 164 -1.22 16.86 -1.23
CA ALA A 164 -2.36 17.51 -1.89
C ALA A 164 -2.17 19.03 -2.01
N LEU A 165 -1.58 19.66 -0.99
CA LEU A 165 -1.21 21.07 -1.02
C LEU A 165 -0.27 21.36 -2.21
N MET A 166 0.76 20.53 -2.41
CA MET A 166 1.71 20.65 -3.51
C MET A 166 1.03 20.48 -4.89
N ALA A 167 0.16 19.46 -5.03
CA ALA A 167 -0.59 19.22 -6.27
C ALA A 167 -1.49 20.40 -6.62
N THR A 168 -2.23 20.91 -5.65
CA THR A 168 -3.15 22.02 -5.85
C THR A 168 -2.41 23.34 -6.11
N ARG A 169 -1.31 23.61 -5.41
CA ARG A 169 -0.44 24.77 -5.70
C ARG A 169 0.13 24.71 -7.12
N MET A 170 0.43 23.52 -7.65
CA MET A 170 0.84 23.42 -9.05
C MET A 170 -0.27 23.92 -9.99
N LEU A 171 -1.52 23.53 -9.79
CA LEU A 171 -2.65 24.02 -10.60
C LEU A 171 -2.84 25.53 -10.44
N LEU A 172 -2.76 26.05 -9.22
CA LEU A 172 -2.83 27.49 -8.95
C LEU A 172 -1.71 28.26 -9.67
N ASN A 173 -0.48 27.76 -9.66
CA ASN A 173 0.67 28.36 -10.36
C ASN A 173 0.52 28.32 -11.88
N HIS A 174 -0.36 27.44 -12.42
CA HIS A 174 -0.75 27.42 -13.84
C HIS A 174 -1.97 28.30 -14.13
N GLY A 175 -2.38 29.16 -13.17
CA GLY A 175 -3.45 30.14 -13.33
C GLY A 175 -4.86 29.58 -13.13
N HIS A 176 -5.01 28.34 -12.68
CA HIS A 176 -6.32 27.76 -12.37
C HIS A 176 -6.79 28.27 -11.00
N GLN A 177 -7.99 28.82 -10.93
CA GLN A 177 -8.62 29.30 -9.70
C GLN A 177 -9.89 28.50 -9.33
N ARG A 178 -10.51 27.86 -10.33
CA ARG A 178 -11.67 26.97 -10.13
C ARG A 178 -11.20 25.52 -10.30
N ILE A 179 -10.81 24.92 -9.17
CA ILE A 179 -10.21 23.60 -9.11
C ILE A 179 -11.15 22.65 -8.37
N GLY A 180 -11.72 21.67 -9.08
CA GLY A 180 -12.53 20.62 -8.49
C GLY A 180 -11.69 19.56 -7.79
N TYR A 181 -12.33 18.76 -6.95
CA TYR A 181 -11.73 17.59 -6.29
C TYR A 181 -12.59 16.34 -6.53
N LEU A 182 -11.98 15.23 -6.95
CA LEU A 182 -12.65 13.92 -6.98
C LEU A 182 -12.28 13.17 -5.72
N SER A 183 -13.24 12.98 -4.85
CA SER A 183 -13.14 12.40 -3.51
C SER A 183 -13.47 10.91 -3.53
N SER A 184 -12.79 10.13 -2.70
CA SER A 184 -13.15 8.74 -2.41
C SER A 184 -14.35 8.66 -1.47
N ASN A 185 -15.31 7.79 -1.78
CA ASN A 185 -16.48 7.55 -0.91
C ASN A 185 -16.24 6.45 0.15
N HIS A 186 -15.01 5.95 0.28
CA HIS A 186 -14.68 4.92 1.28
C HIS A 186 -14.61 5.43 2.72
N GLY A 187 -14.68 6.76 2.94
CA GLY A 187 -14.64 7.35 4.29
C GLY A 187 -13.33 7.11 5.04
N ILE A 188 -12.21 7.15 4.34
CA ILE A 188 -10.87 6.91 4.89
C ILE A 188 -10.11 8.22 5.08
N GLU A 189 -9.30 8.25 6.14
CA GLU A 189 -8.51 9.41 6.57
C GLU A 189 -7.65 10.03 5.45
N ASP A 190 -7.15 9.22 4.52
CA ASP A 190 -6.33 9.71 3.39
C ASP A 190 -7.09 10.70 2.50
N ASP A 191 -8.39 10.47 2.26
CA ASP A 191 -9.22 11.38 1.48
C ASP A 191 -9.44 12.69 2.23
N ASP A 192 -9.74 12.63 3.52
CA ASP A 192 -9.91 13.83 4.36
C ASP A 192 -8.63 14.67 4.39
N MET A 193 -7.48 14.05 4.56
CA MET A 193 -6.18 14.73 4.54
C MET A 193 -5.86 15.36 3.16
N ARG A 194 -6.14 14.64 2.06
CA ARG A 194 -5.93 15.18 0.70
C ARG A 194 -6.89 16.33 0.41
N ARG A 195 -8.15 16.22 0.83
CA ARG A 195 -9.15 17.29 0.73
C ARG A 195 -8.75 18.52 1.56
N GLU A 196 -8.22 18.30 2.77
CA GLU A 196 -7.65 19.38 3.59
C GLU A 196 -6.52 20.12 2.85
N GLY A 197 -5.55 19.39 2.29
CA GLY A 197 -4.44 19.98 1.54
C GLY A 197 -4.91 20.75 0.31
N TRP A 198 -5.90 20.24 -0.44
CA TRP A 198 -6.54 20.92 -1.55
C TRP A 198 -7.23 22.21 -1.11
N SER A 199 -8.05 22.16 -0.07
CA SER A 199 -8.77 23.33 0.46
C SER A 199 -7.79 24.39 0.98
N LYS A 200 -6.76 23.97 1.71
CA LYS A 200 -5.74 24.86 2.27
C LYS A 200 -4.96 25.62 1.20
N ALA A 201 -4.59 24.94 0.10
CA ALA A 201 -3.92 25.60 -1.01
C ALA A 201 -4.79 26.67 -1.68
N LEU A 202 -6.09 26.42 -1.82
CA LEU A 202 -7.05 27.41 -2.34
C LEU A 202 -7.20 28.60 -1.39
N GLN A 203 -7.33 28.33 -0.08
CA GLN A 203 -7.45 29.36 0.94
C GLN A 203 -6.22 30.30 0.98
N GLU A 204 -5.02 29.79 0.74
CA GLU A 204 -3.80 30.60 0.61
C GLU A 204 -3.89 31.67 -0.50
N GLN A 205 -4.76 31.46 -1.50
CA GLN A 205 -5.05 32.39 -2.59
C GLN A 205 -6.36 33.17 -2.37
N GLY A 206 -6.94 33.11 -1.16
CA GLY A 206 -8.21 33.76 -0.85
C GLY A 206 -9.43 33.09 -1.49
N ILE A 207 -9.31 31.86 -1.98
CA ILE A 207 -10.39 31.13 -2.61
C ILE A 207 -11.03 30.18 -1.59
N ILE A 208 -12.32 30.37 -1.33
CA ILE A 208 -13.12 29.45 -0.52
C ILE A 208 -13.86 28.51 -1.48
N ALA A 209 -13.40 27.28 -1.56
CA ALA A 209 -14.03 26.26 -2.41
C ALA A 209 -15.33 25.78 -1.77
N PRO A 210 -16.48 25.85 -2.47
CA PRO A 210 -17.72 25.27 -1.98
C PRO A 210 -17.71 23.75 -2.14
N ASP A 211 -18.49 23.04 -1.32
CA ASP A 211 -18.64 21.58 -1.40
C ASP A 211 -19.14 21.11 -2.79
N SER A 212 -19.83 21.99 -3.54
CA SER A 212 -20.24 21.71 -4.91
C SER A 212 -19.06 21.45 -5.88
N TRP A 213 -17.82 21.83 -5.51
CA TRP A 213 -16.62 21.52 -6.31
C TRP A 213 -16.07 20.11 -6.05
N ILE A 214 -16.70 19.35 -5.18
CA ILE A 214 -16.30 17.98 -4.85
C ILE A 214 -17.27 17.00 -5.51
N GLY A 215 -16.75 16.12 -6.36
CA GLY A 215 -17.46 14.93 -6.85
C GLY A 215 -17.00 13.71 -6.06
N SER A 216 -17.90 12.77 -5.77
CA SER A 216 -17.57 11.60 -4.94
C SER A 216 -17.85 10.29 -5.66
N GLY A 217 -16.95 9.30 -5.52
CA GLY A 217 -17.09 7.98 -6.11
C GLY A 217 -16.17 6.95 -5.46
N SER A 218 -16.30 5.68 -5.86
CA SER A 218 -15.33 4.65 -5.46
C SER A 218 -13.92 5.00 -5.98
N PRO A 219 -12.84 4.61 -5.26
CA PRO A 219 -11.47 5.00 -5.63
C PRO A 219 -10.91 4.15 -6.80
N ASP A 220 -11.74 3.88 -7.79
CA ASP A 220 -11.45 3.14 -9.02
C ASP A 220 -11.84 3.96 -10.26
N MET A 221 -11.65 3.38 -11.47
CA MET A 221 -11.96 4.07 -12.71
C MET A 221 -13.46 4.37 -12.84
N GLN A 222 -14.34 3.45 -12.46
CA GLN A 222 -15.78 3.63 -12.56
C GLN A 222 -16.28 4.73 -11.62
N GLY A 223 -15.75 4.78 -10.40
CA GLY A 223 -16.07 5.87 -9.47
C GLY A 223 -15.52 7.21 -9.93
N GLY A 224 -14.37 7.23 -10.61
CA GLY A 224 -13.83 8.44 -11.24
C GLY A 224 -14.71 8.95 -12.39
N GLU A 225 -15.24 8.06 -13.23
CA GLU A 225 -16.22 8.38 -14.28
C GLU A 225 -17.48 8.99 -13.66
N ALA A 226 -18.10 8.32 -12.69
CA ALA A 226 -19.31 8.77 -12.04
C ALA A 226 -19.16 10.15 -11.35
N ALA A 227 -18.08 10.32 -10.59
CA ALA A 227 -17.76 11.59 -9.92
C ALA A 227 -17.53 12.73 -10.92
N MET A 228 -16.90 12.45 -12.07
CA MET A 228 -16.66 13.47 -13.10
C MET A 228 -17.95 13.84 -13.83
N VAL A 229 -18.83 12.88 -14.13
CA VAL A 229 -20.17 13.14 -14.67
C VAL A 229 -20.96 14.08 -13.76
N GLU A 230 -20.94 13.81 -12.45
CA GLU A 230 -21.61 14.64 -11.44
C GLU A 230 -21.08 16.08 -11.44
N LEU A 231 -19.74 16.25 -11.44
CA LEU A 231 -19.13 17.58 -11.48
C LEU A 231 -19.45 18.34 -12.76
N LEU A 232 -19.42 17.70 -13.92
CA LEU A 232 -19.76 18.33 -15.19
C LEU A 232 -21.23 18.77 -15.23
N GLY A 233 -22.16 17.94 -14.72
CA GLY A 233 -23.59 18.25 -14.65
C GLY A 233 -23.92 19.50 -13.81
N ARG A 234 -23.05 19.87 -12.89
CA ARG A 234 -23.23 21.09 -12.07
C ARG A 234 -22.84 22.39 -12.76
N ASN A 235 -22.22 22.36 -13.93
CA ASN A 235 -21.81 23.54 -14.73
C ASN A 235 -21.02 24.60 -13.95
N LEU A 236 -20.05 24.18 -13.15
CA LEU A 236 -19.33 25.04 -12.19
C LEU A 236 -18.24 25.90 -12.82
N GLY A 237 -17.95 25.73 -14.11
CA GLY A 237 -16.87 26.41 -14.81
C GLY A 237 -15.48 26.05 -14.24
N LEU A 238 -15.30 24.81 -13.80
CA LEU A 238 -14.03 24.29 -13.33
C LEU A 238 -13.03 24.31 -14.51
N THR A 239 -11.80 24.66 -14.22
CA THR A 239 -10.70 24.70 -15.19
C THR A 239 -9.63 23.67 -14.90
N ALA A 240 -9.66 23.09 -13.72
CA ALA A 240 -8.81 22.00 -13.34
C ALA A 240 -9.51 21.09 -12.33
N VAL A 241 -9.05 19.85 -12.22
CA VAL A 241 -9.51 18.87 -11.25
C VAL A 241 -8.29 18.16 -10.62
N PHE A 242 -8.34 17.98 -9.31
CA PHE A 242 -7.42 17.12 -8.58
C PHE A 242 -8.19 15.86 -8.17
N ALA A 243 -7.74 14.70 -8.62
CA ALA A 243 -8.35 13.41 -8.31
C ALA A 243 -7.67 12.75 -7.11
N TYR A 244 -8.45 12.10 -6.25
CA TYR A 244 -7.98 11.35 -5.10
C TYR A 244 -6.85 10.39 -5.47
N ASN A 245 -6.98 9.65 -6.59
CA ASN A 245 -5.93 8.76 -7.10
C ASN A 245 -5.89 8.72 -8.63
N ASP A 246 -4.90 8.03 -9.19
CA ASP A 246 -4.71 7.90 -10.65
C ASP A 246 -5.80 7.06 -11.32
N SER A 247 -6.39 6.11 -10.60
CA SER A 247 -7.50 5.30 -11.13
C SER A 247 -8.74 6.17 -11.37
N MET A 248 -9.13 6.98 -10.39
CA MET A 248 -10.22 7.95 -10.56
C MET A 248 -9.88 8.99 -11.64
N ALA A 249 -8.62 9.44 -11.71
CA ALA A 249 -8.19 10.37 -12.76
C ALA A 249 -8.32 9.74 -14.15
N ALA A 250 -7.99 8.46 -14.31
CA ALA A 250 -8.13 7.75 -15.58
C ALA A 250 -9.61 7.61 -16.00
N GLY A 251 -10.50 7.30 -15.06
CA GLY A 251 -11.95 7.30 -15.32
C GLY A 251 -12.46 8.69 -15.68
N ALA A 252 -12.04 9.74 -14.96
CA ALA A 252 -12.38 11.11 -15.27
C ALA A 252 -11.94 11.53 -16.69
N LEU A 253 -10.76 11.08 -17.16
CA LEU A 253 -10.31 11.31 -18.54
C LEU A 253 -11.26 10.70 -19.57
N THR A 254 -11.79 9.50 -19.31
CA THR A 254 -12.78 8.87 -20.20
C THR A 254 -14.04 9.75 -20.28
N THR A 255 -14.60 10.14 -19.14
CA THR A 255 -15.78 11.03 -19.10
C THR A 255 -15.54 12.36 -19.81
N LEU A 256 -14.39 13.00 -19.57
CA LEU A 256 -14.04 14.28 -20.22
C LEU A 256 -13.98 14.12 -21.75
N LYS A 257 -13.33 13.08 -22.24
CA LYS A 257 -13.21 12.76 -23.65
C LYS A 257 -14.57 12.52 -24.31
N ASP A 258 -15.43 11.74 -23.66
CA ASP A 258 -16.78 11.43 -24.17
C ASP A 258 -17.68 12.67 -24.24
N ASN A 259 -17.41 13.68 -23.43
CA ASN A 259 -18.09 14.99 -23.47
C ASN A 259 -17.36 16.04 -24.32
N GLY A 260 -16.35 15.65 -25.11
CA GLY A 260 -15.62 16.57 -25.99
C GLY A 260 -14.72 17.58 -25.26
N ILE A 261 -14.41 17.32 -23.98
CA ILE A 261 -13.55 18.18 -23.17
C ILE A 261 -12.10 17.68 -23.29
N VAL A 262 -11.27 18.48 -23.94
CA VAL A 262 -9.87 18.12 -24.22
C VAL A 262 -8.99 18.45 -23.00
N VAL A 263 -8.28 17.44 -22.49
CA VAL A 263 -7.27 17.61 -21.44
C VAL A 263 -5.90 17.71 -22.11
N PRO A 264 -5.07 18.70 -21.79
CA PRO A 264 -5.25 19.74 -20.76
C PRO A 264 -5.87 21.06 -21.24
N GLN A 265 -6.23 21.20 -22.52
CA GLN A 265 -6.57 22.49 -23.15
C GLN A 265 -7.83 23.13 -22.57
N HIS A 266 -8.87 22.32 -22.34
CA HIS A 266 -10.13 22.81 -21.77
C HIS A 266 -10.15 22.66 -20.26
N LEU A 267 -9.55 21.59 -19.72
CA LEU A 267 -9.50 21.29 -18.30
C LEU A 267 -8.18 20.56 -17.97
N SER A 268 -7.45 21.04 -16.96
CA SER A 268 -6.27 20.35 -16.45
C SER A 268 -6.65 19.29 -15.42
N LEU A 269 -5.91 18.17 -15.37
CA LEU A 269 -6.17 17.08 -14.44
C LEU A 269 -4.88 16.61 -13.77
N ILE A 270 -4.91 16.48 -12.42
CA ILE A 270 -3.85 15.88 -11.62
C ILE A 270 -4.38 14.63 -10.93
N GLY A 271 -3.60 13.54 -10.95
CA GLY A 271 -3.83 12.33 -10.18
C GLY A 271 -2.99 12.24 -8.91
N PHE A 272 -3.01 11.06 -8.29
CA PHE A 272 -2.23 10.72 -7.11
C PHE A 272 -1.87 9.23 -7.18
N ASP A 273 -0.71 8.83 -6.66
CA ASP A 273 -0.07 7.53 -6.51
C ASP A 273 1.08 7.26 -7.48
N ASP A 274 1.08 7.77 -8.71
CA ASP A 274 2.01 7.45 -9.81
C ASP A 274 2.02 5.94 -10.13
N ILE A 275 0.82 5.31 -10.15
CA ILE A 275 0.68 3.92 -10.59
C ILE A 275 0.83 3.80 -12.12
N PRO A 276 1.07 2.60 -12.66
CA PRO A 276 1.37 2.42 -14.10
C PRO A 276 0.39 3.08 -15.05
N ILE A 277 -0.91 3.08 -14.73
CA ILE A 277 -1.95 3.68 -15.60
C ILE A 277 -1.65 5.14 -15.95
N SER A 278 -1.06 5.91 -15.01
CA SER A 278 -0.75 7.32 -15.22
C SER A 278 0.15 7.60 -16.42
N ARG A 279 0.92 6.60 -16.86
CA ARG A 279 1.82 6.68 -18.03
C ARG A 279 1.17 6.23 -19.33
N TYR A 280 0.05 5.51 -19.25
CA TYR A 280 -0.60 4.89 -20.40
C TYR A 280 -1.93 5.57 -20.76
N THR A 281 -2.35 6.56 -19.99
CA THR A 281 -3.45 7.45 -20.37
C THR A 281 -3.02 8.41 -21.48
N ASP A 282 -4.00 8.94 -22.23
CA ASP A 282 -3.80 10.01 -23.20
C ASP A 282 -4.75 11.18 -22.87
N PRO A 283 -4.18 12.33 -22.41
CA PRO A 283 -2.76 12.59 -22.13
C PRO A 283 -2.22 11.80 -20.94
N GLN A 284 -0.88 11.61 -20.88
CA GLN A 284 -0.24 11.04 -19.69
C GLN A 284 -0.49 11.91 -18.46
N LEU A 285 -0.88 11.28 -17.34
CA LEU A 285 -1.26 12.01 -16.11
C LEU A 285 -0.06 12.61 -15.38
N THR A 286 -0.12 13.90 -15.13
CA THR A 286 0.61 14.56 -14.05
C THR A 286 0.02 14.07 -12.73
N THR A 287 0.87 13.64 -11.80
CA THR A 287 0.43 12.97 -10.57
C THR A 287 1.40 13.22 -9.42
N VAL A 288 0.95 12.99 -8.21
CA VAL A 288 1.83 12.94 -7.03
C VAL A 288 2.31 11.50 -6.84
N ARG A 289 3.62 11.30 -6.78
CA ARG A 289 4.18 9.98 -6.52
C ARG A 289 4.02 9.60 -5.07
N TYR A 290 3.30 8.50 -4.85
CA TYR A 290 3.27 7.77 -3.60
C TYR A 290 4.40 6.72 -3.63
N PRO A 291 5.44 6.84 -2.78
CA PRO A 291 6.59 5.95 -2.86
C PRO A 291 6.31 4.58 -2.21
N VAL A 292 5.18 3.95 -2.53
CA VAL A 292 4.64 2.74 -1.88
C VAL A 292 5.67 1.61 -1.79
N MET A 293 6.47 1.40 -2.85
CA MET A 293 7.49 0.36 -2.84
C MET A 293 8.61 0.63 -1.82
N SER A 294 9.04 1.90 -1.69
CA SER A 294 10.07 2.29 -0.71
C SER A 294 9.54 2.21 0.70
N MET A 295 8.29 2.64 0.91
CA MET A 295 7.59 2.54 2.19
C MET A 295 7.41 1.08 2.62
N ALA A 296 6.98 0.20 1.70
CA ALA A 296 6.78 -1.21 1.97
C ALA A 296 8.10 -1.94 2.28
N LYS A 297 9.19 -1.63 1.57
CA LYS A 297 10.52 -2.16 1.89
C LYS A 297 10.95 -1.77 3.30
N LEU A 298 10.87 -0.47 3.63
CA LEU A 298 11.20 0.01 4.96
C LEU A 298 10.32 -0.64 6.04
N ALA A 299 8.99 -0.70 5.82
CA ALA A 299 8.06 -1.35 6.75
C ALA A 299 8.43 -2.82 7.01
N THR A 300 8.87 -3.53 5.97
CA THR A 300 9.28 -4.94 6.09
C THR A 300 10.57 -5.08 6.91
N GLU A 301 11.57 -4.25 6.66
CA GLU A 301 12.82 -4.25 7.45
C GLU A 301 12.53 -3.90 8.92
N LEU A 302 11.71 -2.88 9.18
CA LEU A 302 11.31 -2.51 10.54
C LEU A 302 10.56 -3.65 11.23
N ALA A 303 9.67 -4.35 10.52
CA ALA A 303 8.92 -5.47 11.07
C ALA A 303 9.84 -6.64 11.45
N LEU A 304 10.84 -6.94 10.63
CA LEU A 304 11.86 -7.96 10.92
C LEU A 304 12.76 -7.54 12.11
N LEU A 305 13.17 -6.28 12.17
CA LEU A 305 13.93 -5.74 13.31
C LEU A 305 13.10 -5.77 14.59
N GLY A 306 11.80 -5.42 14.53
CA GLY A 306 10.87 -5.48 15.65
C GLY A 306 10.70 -6.89 16.19
N ALA A 307 10.53 -7.87 15.28
CA ALA A 307 10.46 -9.29 15.64
C ALA A 307 11.74 -9.81 16.31
N ALA A 308 12.91 -9.23 15.95
CA ALA A 308 14.20 -9.56 16.54
C ALA A 308 14.52 -8.76 17.81
N GLY A 309 13.63 -7.85 18.26
CA GLY A 309 13.86 -6.96 19.42
C GLY A 309 14.97 -5.93 19.21
N LYS A 310 15.24 -5.53 17.96
CA LYS A 310 16.35 -4.64 17.55
C LYS A 310 15.87 -3.28 17.01
N LEU A 311 14.60 -2.94 17.20
CA LEU A 311 14.03 -1.73 16.64
C LEU A 311 14.40 -0.49 17.48
N ASP A 312 14.80 0.59 16.79
CA ASP A 312 14.97 1.91 17.41
C ASP A 312 13.59 2.53 17.68
N ARG A 313 13.35 2.90 18.94
CA ARG A 313 12.06 3.43 19.41
C ARG A 313 11.89 4.93 19.20
N GLU A 314 12.93 5.66 18.87
CA GLU A 314 12.89 7.12 18.67
C GLU A 314 12.71 7.51 17.19
N ALA A 315 12.91 6.58 16.27
CA ALA A 315 12.79 6.84 14.85
C ALA A 315 11.34 7.09 14.43
N THR A 316 11.14 8.05 13.52
CA THR A 316 9.87 8.29 12.84
C THR A 316 10.07 8.15 11.34
N HIS A 317 9.08 7.60 10.64
CA HIS A 317 9.20 7.26 9.22
C HIS A 317 8.06 7.89 8.43
N CYS A 318 8.24 9.15 8.03
CA CYS A 318 7.30 9.87 7.17
C CYS A 318 7.98 10.21 5.84
N PHE A 319 7.39 9.78 4.73
CA PHE A 319 7.87 10.06 3.39
C PHE A 319 7.33 11.40 2.90
N MET A 320 8.16 12.09 2.11
CA MET A 320 7.82 13.38 1.51
C MET A 320 7.27 13.19 0.10
N PRO A 321 6.35 14.06 -0.33
CA PRO A 321 5.75 13.99 -1.66
C PRO A 321 6.74 14.31 -2.78
N THR A 322 6.49 13.73 -3.96
CA THR A 322 7.18 14.06 -5.21
C THR A 322 6.16 14.26 -6.32
N LEU A 323 6.16 15.43 -6.93
CA LEU A 323 5.30 15.70 -8.07
C LEU A 323 5.93 15.19 -9.37
N VAL A 324 5.17 14.41 -10.12
CA VAL A 324 5.56 13.86 -11.43
C VAL A 324 4.81 14.61 -12.51
N ARG A 325 5.47 15.53 -13.19
CA ARG A 325 4.88 16.32 -14.28
C ARG A 325 4.85 15.50 -15.56
N ARG A 326 3.67 15.51 -16.21
CA ARG A 326 3.43 14.92 -17.52
C ARG A 326 2.58 15.87 -18.37
N HIS A 327 1.61 15.38 -19.13
CA HIS A 327 0.94 16.15 -20.17
C HIS A 327 -0.50 16.57 -19.81
N SER A 328 -1.05 16.19 -18.67
CA SER A 328 -2.45 16.46 -18.30
C SER A 328 -2.69 17.82 -17.63
N VAL A 329 -1.65 18.66 -17.51
CA VAL A 329 -1.75 20.02 -16.94
C VAL A 329 -1.12 21.02 -17.90
N ALA A 330 -1.84 22.09 -18.20
CA ALA A 330 -1.34 23.23 -18.98
C ALA A 330 -1.58 24.57 -18.26
N GLN A 331 -0.90 25.60 -18.72
CA GLN A 331 -1.19 26.96 -18.33
C GLN A 331 -2.62 27.32 -18.77
N ARG A 332 -3.41 27.89 -17.84
CA ARG A 332 -4.74 28.39 -18.17
C ARG A 332 -4.62 29.49 -19.21
N GLN A 333 -5.22 29.31 -20.37
CA GLN A 333 -5.35 30.38 -21.34
C GLN A 333 -6.38 31.39 -20.82
N THR A 334 -5.93 32.60 -20.51
CA THR A 334 -6.84 33.72 -20.35
C THR A 334 -7.41 34.01 -21.74
N VAL A 335 -8.68 33.71 -21.95
CA VAL A 335 -9.39 34.22 -23.15
C VAL A 335 -9.34 35.75 -23.00
N GLY A 336 -8.48 36.37 -23.79
CA GLY A 336 -8.47 37.83 -23.88
C GLY A 336 -9.86 38.33 -24.30
N PRO A 337 -10.23 39.58 -23.97
CA PRO A 337 -11.50 40.12 -24.41
C PRO A 337 -11.57 40.00 -25.92
N ILE A 338 -12.66 39.39 -26.44
CA ILE A 338 -12.95 39.38 -27.85
C ILE A 338 -13.09 40.85 -28.23
N THR A 339 -12.05 41.43 -28.85
CA THR A 339 -12.15 42.73 -29.51
C THR A 339 -12.99 42.51 -30.74
N ASN A 340 -14.25 42.97 -30.71
CA ASN A 340 -15.12 43.08 -31.85
C ASN A 340 -14.51 44.09 -32.86
#